data_67e7f27bd86fd06880161c75b702b313
#
_entry.id   67e7f27bd86fd06880161c75b702b313
#
_cell.length_a   1.000
_cell.length_b   1.000
_cell.length_c   1.000
_cell.angle_alpha   90.00
_cell.angle_beta   90.00
_cell.angle_gamma   90.00
#
_symmetry.space_group_name_H-M   'P 1'
#
loop_
_entity.id
_entity.type
_entity.pdbx_description
1 polymer ?
#
loop_
_entity_poly.entity_id
_entity_poly.type
_entity_poly.pdbx_seq_one_letter_code
_entity_poly.pdbx_strand_id
1 'polypeptide(L)'
;IDKLSSTNTQIEINGKKYDHLFYTGKVDELFSYCKGKLEYRSLNFVEDEFCLSSNRPSLALNYPENFDFTRIVDYSFIGIALGRNVDKSRIVTEYPGRYDENNPNFNEAFYPLFTKEAQEKYKLYEKLANTLSNTLTVCGRLGKYKYFDMDDAIGAALNLVSKNHIFN
;
A
#
# COMPACT_ATOMS: atom_id res chain seq x y z
N ILE A 1 -14.97 -3.25 -0.35
CA ILE A 1 -16.02 -3.77 -1.30
C ILE A 1 -16.90 -4.73 -0.51
N ASP A 2 -18.18 -4.39 -0.32
CA ASP A 2 -19.09 -5.22 0.50
C ASP A 2 -19.64 -6.42 -0.30
N LYS A 3 -19.77 -6.26 -1.60
CA LYS A 3 -20.30 -7.29 -2.48
C LYS A 3 -19.63 -7.25 -3.85
N LEU A 4 -19.04 -8.38 -4.24
CA LEU A 4 -18.40 -8.58 -5.54
C LEU A 4 -19.04 -9.78 -6.23
N SER A 5 -19.47 -9.60 -7.47
CA SER A 5 -19.84 -10.71 -8.37
C SER A 5 -19.29 -10.45 -9.77
N SER A 6 -19.04 -11.49 -10.54
CA SER A 6 -18.48 -11.36 -11.89
C SER A 6 -19.15 -12.32 -12.84
N THR A 7 -19.36 -11.86 -14.07
CA THR A 7 -19.68 -12.66 -15.25
C THR A 7 -18.46 -12.70 -16.18
N ASN A 8 -18.54 -13.39 -17.31
CA ASN A 8 -17.44 -13.43 -18.28
C ASN A 8 -17.12 -12.06 -18.92
N THR A 9 -18.02 -11.08 -18.83
CA THR A 9 -17.93 -9.79 -19.53
C THR A 9 -18.04 -8.58 -18.63
N GLN A 10 -18.53 -8.73 -17.40
CA GLN A 10 -18.73 -7.61 -16.48
C GLN A 10 -18.47 -8.03 -15.04
N ILE A 11 -18.00 -7.08 -14.24
CA ILE A 11 -17.86 -7.19 -12.79
C ILE A 11 -18.85 -6.25 -12.10
N GLU A 12 -19.55 -6.75 -11.10
CA GLU A 12 -20.50 -5.97 -10.30
C GLU A 12 -19.92 -5.69 -8.93
N ILE A 13 -19.91 -4.43 -8.54
CA ILE A 13 -19.40 -3.95 -7.26
C ILE A 13 -20.51 -3.15 -6.59
N ASN A 14 -20.98 -3.63 -5.43
CA ASN A 14 -22.02 -2.97 -4.63
C ASN A 14 -23.26 -2.61 -5.48
N GLY A 15 -23.67 -3.51 -6.38
CA GLY A 15 -24.84 -3.35 -7.25
C GLY A 15 -24.62 -2.53 -8.53
N LYS A 16 -23.40 -2.04 -8.78
CA LYS A 16 -23.05 -1.34 -10.02
C LYS A 16 -22.18 -2.23 -10.91
N LYS A 17 -22.45 -2.23 -12.21
CA LYS A 17 -21.73 -3.03 -13.21
C LYS A 17 -20.63 -2.21 -13.88
N TYR A 18 -19.50 -2.86 -14.12
CA TYR A 18 -18.33 -2.31 -14.80
C TYR A 18 -17.76 -3.36 -15.76
N ASP A 19 -17.12 -2.91 -16.83
CA ASP A 19 -16.49 -3.81 -17.80
C ASP A 19 -15.21 -4.41 -17.22
N HIS A 20 -14.45 -3.63 -16.43
CA HIS A 20 -13.22 -4.09 -15.82
C HIS A 20 -12.91 -3.37 -14.49
N LEU A 21 -12.35 -4.10 -13.55
CA LEU A 21 -11.86 -3.58 -12.27
C LEU A 21 -10.33 -3.71 -12.19
N PHE A 22 -9.64 -2.59 -11.96
CA PHE A 22 -8.25 -2.57 -11.50
C PHE A 22 -8.24 -2.41 -9.98
N TYR A 23 -7.78 -3.43 -9.27
CA TYR A 23 -7.81 -3.45 -7.82
C TYR A 23 -6.40 -3.44 -7.23
N THR A 24 -6.10 -2.44 -6.38
CA THR A 24 -4.80 -2.24 -5.75
C THR A 24 -4.78 -2.51 -4.25
N GLY A 25 -5.94 -2.72 -3.64
CA GLY A 25 -6.10 -3.00 -2.21
C GLY A 25 -5.68 -4.41 -1.81
N LYS A 26 -5.96 -4.77 -0.56
CA LYS A 26 -5.66 -6.11 -0.01
C LYS A 26 -6.46 -7.18 -0.76
N VAL A 27 -5.77 -8.14 -1.37
CA VAL A 27 -6.42 -9.16 -2.20
C VAL A 27 -7.30 -10.11 -1.39
N ASP A 28 -6.94 -10.40 -0.15
CA ASP A 28 -7.74 -11.23 0.75
C ASP A 28 -9.07 -10.56 1.13
N GLU A 29 -9.06 -9.24 1.33
CA GLU A 29 -10.27 -8.45 1.58
C GLU A 29 -11.19 -8.43 0.35
N LEU A 30 -10.63 -8.29 -0.86
CA LEU A 30 -11.40 -8.36 -2.11
C LEU A 30 -12.26 -9.62 -2.19
N PHE A 31 -11.71 -10.75 -1.75
CA PHE A 31 -12.38 -12.06 -1.72
C PHE A 31 -12.99 -12.41 -0.37
N SER A 32 -13.31 -11.41 0.47
CA SER A 32 -13.96 -11.59 1.78
C SER A 32 -13.27 -12.65 2.65
N TYR A 33 -11.95 -12.67 2.61
CA TYR A 33 -11.08 -13.57 3.39
C TYR A 33 -11.36 -15.06 3.22
N CYS A 34 -11.94 -15.49 2.09
CA CYS A 34 -12.38 -16.87 1.84
C CYS A 34 -11.26 -17.93 1.90
N LYS A 35 -9.98 -17.52 1.84
CA LYS A 35 -8.79 -18.36 2.06
C LYS A 35 -8.03 -18.00 3.33
N GLY A 36 -8.67 -17.23 4.24
CA GLY A 36 -8.08 -16.70 5.46
C GLY A 36 -7.33 -15.39 5.26
N LYS A 37 -7.14 -14.63 6.34
CA LYS A 37 -6.44 -13.33 6.30
C LYS A 37 -4.96 -13.50 5.93
N LEU A 38 -4.48 -12.60 5.09
CA LEU A 38 -3.05 -12.43 4.82
C LEU A 38 -2.44 -11.53 5.89
N GLU A 39 -1.13 -11.61 6.06
CA GLU A 39 -0.41 -10.85 7.07
C GLU A 39 0.25 -9.62 6.44
N TYR A 40 0.09 -8.47 7.09
CA TYR A 40 0.67 -7.21 6.65
C TYR A 40 1.42 -6.53 7.79
N ARG A 41 2.38 -5.68 7.43
CA ARG A 41 2.96 -4.66 8.30
C ARG A 41 2.15 -3.39 8.20
N SER A 42 2.04 -2.71 9.34
CA SER A 42 1.50 -1.37 9.47
C SER A 42 2.58 -0.41 9.97
N LEU A 43 2.31 0.87 9.86
CA LEU A 43 3.12 1.96 10.40
C LEU A 43 2.21 2.89 11.19
N ASN A 44 2.67 3.28 12.38
CA ASN A 44 2.08 4.38 13.11
C ASN A 44 2.95 5.62 12.89
N PHE A 45 2.33 6.71 12.46
CA PHE A 45 2.99 7.99 12.20
C PHE A 45 2.69 8.95 13.35
N VAL A 46 3.75 9.34 14.06
CA VAL A 46 3.65 10.36 15.11
C VAL A 46 4.21 11.67 14.55
N GLU A 47 3.35 12.70 14.54
CA GLU A 47 3.69 14.01 14.03
C GLU A 47 4.01 14.97 15.17
N ASP A 48 5.12 15.70 15.04
CA ASP A 48 5.53 16.75 15.94
C ASP A 48 5.87 18.03 15.17
N GLU A 49 5.56 19.19 15.73
CA GLU A 49 5.98 20.51 15.22
C GLU A 49 7.10 21.08 16.08
N PHE A 50 8.17 21.53 15.43
CA PHE A 50 9.30 22.20 16.08
C PHE A 50 9.61 23.53 15.40
N CYS A 51 10.13 24.50 16.16
CA CYS A 51 10.76 25.68 15.56
C CYS A 51 12.03 25.26 14.80
N LEU A 52 12.33 25.91 13.68
CA LEU A 52 13.37 25.57 12.69
C LEU A 52 14.82 25.61 13.22
N SER A 53 15.06 25.32 14.47
CA SER A 53 16.42 25.22 15.05
C SER A 53 17.05 23.82 14.95
N SER A 54 16.34 22.85 14.38
CA SER A 54 16.87 21.49 14.27
C SER A 54 17.78 21.35 13.05
N ASN A 55 19.09 21.34 13.26
CA ASN A 55 20.12 21.00 12.28
C ASN A 55 20.04 19.49 11.92
N ARG A 56 18.95 19.06 11.26
CA ARG A 56 18.90 17.70 10.74
C ARG A 56 19.63 17.66 9.39
N PRO A 57 20.39 16.60 9.11
CA PRO A 57 21.28 16.56 7.95
C PRO A 57 20.53 16.22 6.64
N SER A 58 19.28 15.72 6.71
CA SER A 58 18.53 15.28 5.53
C SER A 58 17.02 15.23 5.78
N LEU A 59 16.26 15.16 4.67
CA LEU A 59 14.80 14.96 4.68
C LEU A 59 14.38 13.72 5.47
N ALA A 60 15.07 12.61 5.31
CA ALA A 60 14.75 11.35 5.98
C ALA A 60 16.00 10.72 6.60
N LEU A 61 15.85 10.27 7.83
CA LEU A 61 16.87 9.54 8.59
C LEU A 61 16.30 8.16 8.94
N ASN A 62 16.97 7.10 8.50
CA ASN A 62 16.64 5.74 8.86
C ASN A 62 17.42 5.30 10.10
N TYR A 63 16.75 4.55 10.98
CA TYR A 63 17.29 4.03 12.23
C TYR A 63 17.17 2.49 12.21
N PRO A 64 18.22 1.78 11.76
CA PRO A 64 18.15 0.34 11.53
C PRO A 64 18.13 -0.52 12.80
N GLU A 65 18.63 0.00 13.93
CA GLU A 65 18.80 -0.78 15.15
C GLU A 65 18.55 0.05 16.42
N ASN A 66 18.13 -0.63 17.52
CA ASN A 66 18.04 -0.12 18.90
C ASN A 66 17.03 1.04 19.13
N PHE A 67 16.08 1.24 18.25
CA PHE A 67 15.02 2.21 18.40
C PHE A 67 13.65 1.55 18.15
N ASP A 68 12.62 2.06 18.82
CA ASP A 68 11.24 1.60 18.61
C ASP A 68 10.66 2.10 17.28
N PHE A 69 11.32 3.06 16.65
CA PHE A 69 10.97 3.64 15.37
C PHE A 69 12.02 3.33 14.29
N THR A 70 11.62 3.35 13.04
CA THR A 70 12.49 3.00 11.90
C THR A 70 12.95 4.19 11.10
N ARG A 71 12.19 5.29 11.14
CA ARG A 71 12.48 6.49 10.33
C ARG A 71 11.97 7.75 11.00
N ILE A 72 12.69 8.84 10.75
CA ILE A 72 12.23 10.20 11.03
C ILE A 72 12.28 10.98 9.72
N VAL A 73 11.17 11.64 9.33
CA VAL A 73 11.07 12.50 8.15
C VAL A 73 10.85 13.94 8.58
N ASP A 74 11.67 14.86 8.07
CA ASP A 74 11.55 16.30 8.31
C ASP A 74 11.01 17.00 7.06
N TYR A 75 9.74 17.33 7.04
CA TYR A 75 9.06 17.92 5.90
C TYR A 75 9.46 19.38 5.62
N SER A 76 10.20 20.04 6.51
CA SER A 76 10.73 21.39 6.24
C SER A 76 11.64 21.42 5.02
N PHE A 77 12.39 20.35 4.78
CA PHE A 77 13.27 20.22 3.60
C PHE A 77 12.53 20.36 2.29
N ILE A 78 11.31 19.84 2.19
CA ILE A 78 10.47 19.98 1.00
C ILE A 78 10.06 21.43 0.81
N GLY A 79 9.64 22.10 1.89
CA GLY A 79 9.28 23.52 1.85
C GLY A 79 10.45 24.39 1.39
N ILE A 80 11.64 24.17 1.98
CA ILE A 80 12.85 24.89 1.63
C ILE A 80 13.26 24.63 0.16
N ALA A 81 13.24 23.39 -0.29
CA ALA A 81 13.56 23.02 -1.66
C ALA A 81 12.59 23.65 -2.69
N LEU A 82 11.35 23.91 -2.31
CA LEU A 82 10.35 24.63 -3.10
C LEU A 82 10.44 26.17 -2.98
N GLY A 83 11.46 26.71 -2.31
CA GLY A 83 11.66 28.15 -2.11
C GLY A 83 10.64 28.80 -1.19
N ARG A 84 9.97 28.02 -0.34
CA ARG A 84 9.00 28.55 0.65
C ARG A 84 9.72 29.06 1.89
N ASN A 85 9.20 30.12 2.49
CA ASN A 85 9.63 30.51 3.82
C ASN A 85 9.02 29.55 4.84
N VAL A 86 9.86 28.80 5.53
CA VAL A 86 9.45 27.77 6.49
C VAL A 86 9.97 28.20 7.87
N ASP A 87 9.09 28.54 8.75
CA ASP A 87 9.38 28.97 10.15
C ASP A 87 9.27 27.83 11.15
N LYS A 88 8.54 26.75 10.76
CA LYS A 88 8.36 25.53 11.56
C LYS A 88 8.66 24.28 10.74
N SER A 89 9.24 23.29 11.39
CA SER A 89 9.41 21.95 10.83
C SER A 89 8.32 21.03 11.33
N ARG A 90 7.67 20.31 10.40
CA ARG A 90 6.84 19.15 10.72
C ARG A 90 7.68 17.89 10.59
N ILE A 91 7.82 17.18 11.68
CA ILE A 91 8.58 15.95 11.78
C ILE A 91 7.62 14.80 11.96
N VAL A 92 7.82 13.74 11.18
CA VAL A 92 7.05 12.50 11.28
C VAL A 92 7.99 11.37 11.69
N THR A 93 7.67 10.72 12.79
CA THR A 93 8.37 9.52 13.27
C THR A 93 7.55 8.29 12.92
N GLU A 94 8.16 7.32 12.23
CA GLU A 94 7.52 6.09 11.77
C GLU A 94 7.79 4.93 12.73
N TYR A 95 6.75 4.45 13.39
CA TYR A 95 6.80 3.28 14.28
C TYR A 95 6.26 2.05 13.55
N PRO A 96 7.06 0.98 13.38
CA PRO A 96 6.60 -0.22 12.71
C PRO A 96 5.73 -1.07 13.63
N GLY A 97 4.71 -1.69 13.06
CA GLY A 97 3.84 -2.62 13.78
C GLY A 97 3.24 -3.69 12.87
N ARG A 98 2.51 -4.60 13.47
CA ARG A 98 1.70 -5.58 12.74
C ARG A 98 0.34 -4.95 12.43
N TYR A 99 -0.14 -5.13 11.21
CA TYR A 99 -1.49 -4.69 10.85
C TYR A 99 -2.54 -5.41 11.71
N ASP A 100 -3.41 -4.62 12.30
CA ASP A 100 -4.59 -5.07 13.04
C ASP A 100 -5.72 -4.07 12.81
N GLU A 101 -6.78 -4.49 12.15
CA GLU A 101 -7.94 -3.66 11.83
C GLU A 101 -8.64 -3.04 13.06
N ASN A 102 -8.44 -3.62 14.24
CA ASN A 102 -9.02 -3.16 15.50
C ASN A 102 -8.09 -2.23 16.30
N ASN A 103 -6.84 -2.07 15.88
CA ASN A 103 -5.87 -1.20 16.54
C ASN A 103 -5.76 0.13 15.79
N PRO A 104 -6.24 1.27 16.33
CA PRO A 104 -6.25 2.55 15.63
C PRO A 104 -4.88 3.06 15.19
N ASN A 105 -3.80 2.59 15.84
CA ASN A 105 -2.44 2.96 15.48
C ASN A 105 -1.85 2.10 14.35
N PHE A 106 -2.46 0.93 14.05
CA PHE A 106 -1.94 -0.04 13.09
C PHE A 106 -3.03 -0.64 12.20
N ASN A 107 -4.13 0.10 11.98
CA ASN A 107 -5.29 -0.36 11.20
C ASN A 107 -5.15 -0.14 9.68
N GLU A 108 -3.98 0.24 9.21
CA GLU A 108 -3.69 0.44 7.80
C GLU A 108 -2.58 -0.52 7.33
N ALA A 109 -2.81 -1.25 6.25
CA ALA A 109 -1.84 -2.19 5.70
C ALA A 109 -0.90 -1.47 4.73
N PHE A 110 0.40 -1.45 5.00
CA PHE A 110 1.40 -0.81 4.13
C PHE A 110 2.24 -1.81 3.34
N TYR A 111 2.63 -2.92 3.97
CA TYR A 111 3.55 -3.90 3.36
C TYR A 111 3.11 -5.33 3.63
N PRO A 112 3.21 -6.24 2.66
CA PRO A 112 3.06 -7.68 2.89
C PRO A 112 4.13 -8.23 3.84
N LEU A 113 3.78 -9.25 4.62
CA LEU A 113 4.74 -10.06 5.38
C LEU A 113 5.09 -11.32 4.59
N PHE A 114 6.37 -11.49 4.23
CA PHE A 114 6.84 -12.56 3.33
C PHE A 114 7.19 -13.86 4.09
N THR A 115 6.28 -14.35 4.94
CA THR A 115 6.42 -15.69 5.51
C THR A 115 6.07 -16.75 4.46
N LYS A 116 6.61 -17.96 4.58
CA LYS A 116 6.29 -19.06 3.68
C LYS A 116 4.79 -19.36 3.65
N GLU A 117 4.17 -19.36 4.83
CA GLU A 117 2.72 -19.59 4.99
C GLU A 117 1.89 -18.49 4.30
N ALA A 118 2.26 -17.23 4.46
CA ALA A 118 1.58 -16.11 3.80
C ALA A 118 1.70 -16.19 2.28
N GLN A 119 2.87 -16.58 1.75
CA GLN A 119 3.08 -16.77 0.33
C GLN A 119 2.26 -17.94 -0.23
N GLU A 120 2.16 -19.06 0.48
CA GLU A 120 1.32 -20.19 0.08
C GLU A 120 -0.17 -19.79 0.07
N LYS A 121 -0.63 -19.04 1.08
CA LYS A 121 -1.98 -18.51 1.14
C LYS A 121 -2.26 -17.52 0.00
N TYR A 122 -1.32 -16.61 -0.28
CA TYR A 122 -1.44 -15.66 -1.39
C TYR A 122 -1.64 -16.35 -2.74
N LYS A 123 -0.93 -17.46 -3.02
CA LYS A 123 -1.12 -18.23 -4.26
C LYS A 123 -2.55 -18.73 -4.46
N LEU A 124 -3.29 -18.97 -3.38
CA LEU A 124 -4.72 -19.35 -3.48
C LEU A 124 -5.57 -18.16 -3.96
N TYR A 125 -5.29 -16.97 -3.47
CA TYR A 125 -5.94 -15.74 -3.93
C TYR A 125 -5.56 -15.38 -5.37
N GLU A 126 -4.30 -15.54 -5.73
CA GLU A 126 -3.83 -15.33 -7.11
C GLU A 126 -4.57 -16.25 -8.10
N LYS A 127 -4.76 -17.52 -7.75
CA LYS A 127 -5.58 -18.44 -8.55
C LYS A 127 -7.01 -17.96 -8.68
N LEU A 128 -7.64 -17.51 -7.59
CA LEU A 128 -9.00 -16.93 -7.65
C LEU A 128 -9.07 -15.70 -8.56
N ALA A 129 -8.15 -14.74 -8.40
CA ALA A 129 -8.09 -13.56 -9.24
C ALA A 129 -7.93 -13.92 -10.72
N ASN A 130 -7.12 -14.93 -11.04
CA ASN A 130 -6.90 -15.38 -12.41
C ASN A 130 -8.17 -16.00 -13.04
N THR A 131 -9.10 -16.57 -12.27
CA THR A 131 -10.40 -17.04 -12.81
C THR A 131 -11.28 -15.88 -13.28
N LEU A 132 -11.02 -14.65 -12.83
CA LEU A 132 -11.75 -13.44 -13.16
C LEU A 132 -10.96 -12.51 -14.09
N SER A 133 -9.89 -12.99 -14.73
CA SER A 133 -8.95 -12.17 -15.49
C SER A 133 -9.55 -11.36 -16.63
N ASN A 134 -10.73 -11.75 -17.15
CA ASN A 134 -11.44 -10.99 -18.18
C ASN A 134 -12.02 -9.66 -17.65
N THR A 135 -12.34 -9.59 -16.35
CA THR A 135 -13.05 -8.46 -15.73
C THR A 135 -12.33 -7.89 -14.52
N LEU A 136 -11.26 -8.57 -14.05
CA LEU A 136 -10.50 -8.17 -12.86
C LEU A 136 -9.00 -8.22 -13.15
N THR A 137 -8.31 -7.13 -12.86
CA THR A 137 -6.85 -7.10 -12.76
C THR A 137 -6.45 -6.67 -11.34
N VAL A 138 -5.87 -7.59 -10.59
CA VAL A 138 -5.28 -7.28 -9.29
C VAL A 138 -3.85 -6.77 -9.51
N CYS A 139 -3.54 -5.58 -9.01
CA CYS A 139 -2.26 -4.89 -9.20
C CYS A 139 -1.83 -4.13 -7.94
N GLY A 140 -0.67 -3.48 -8.00
CA GLY A 140 -0.13 -2.75 -6.86
C GLY A 140 0.44 -3.63 -5.75
N ARG A 141 1.04 -3.01 -4.74
CA ARG A 141 1.77 -3.67 -3.65
C ARG A 141 0.91 -4.65 -2.86
N LEU A 142 -0.27 -4.22 -2.40
CA LEU A 142 -1.14 -5.05 -1.57
C LEU A 142 -1.88 -6.10 -2.39
N GLY A 143 -2.32 -5.74 -3.61
CA GLY A 143 -3.01 -6.66 -4.51
C GLY A 143 -2.11 -7.81 -4.97
N LYS A 144 -0.88 -7.50 -5.36
CA LYS A 144 0.11 -8.49 -5.78
C LYS A 144 0.85 -9.16 -4.63
N TYR A 145 0.56 -8.75 -3.39
CA TYR A 145 1.25 -9.24 -2.19
C TYR A 145 2.77 -9.25 -2.35
N LYS A 146 3.31 -8.14 -2.87
CA LYS A 146 4.73 -7.99 -3.24
C LYS A 146 5.27 -6.66 -2.72
N TYR A 147 6.54 -6.66 -2.32
CA TYR A 147 7.22 -5.41 -2.04
C TYR A 147 7.48 -4.67 -3.36
N PHE A 148 7.03 -3.42 -3.43
CA PHE A 148 7.32 -2.49 -4.50
C PHE A 148 7.80 -1.18 -3.90
N ASP A 149 8.90 -0.66 -4.40
CA ASP A 149 9.24 0.74 -4.25
C ASP A 149 8.38 1.60 -5.19
N MET A 150 8.48 2.92 -5.11
CA MET A 150 7.63 3.81 -5.92
C MET A 150 7.86 3.62 -7.43
N ASP A 151 9.11 3.49 -7.85
CA ASP A 151 9.51 3.25 -9.24
C ASP A 151 9.04 1.89 -9.74
N ASP A 152 9.14 0.83 -8.92
CA ASP A 152 8.60 -0.49 -9.22
C ASP A 152 7.08 -0.43 -9.44
N ALA A 153 6.35 0.27 -8.57
CA ALA A 153 4.91 0.40 -8.67
C ALA A 153 4.49 1.15 -9.94
N ILE A 154 5.19 2.25 -10.28
CA ILE A 154 4.97 3.02 -11.50
C ILE A 154 5.31 2.17 -12.73
N GLY A 155 6.47 1.51 -12.74
CA GLY A 155 6.89 0.65 -13.83
C GLY A 155 5.92 -0.52 -14.08
N ALA A 156 5.41 -1.14 -13.00
CA ALA A 156 4.40 -2.20 -13.09
C ALA A 156 3.08 -1.67 -13.69
N ALA A 157 2.64 -0.47 -13.30
CA ALA A 157 1.42 0.15 -13.83
C ALA A 157 1.56 0.49 -15.33
N LEU A 158 2.69 1.09 -15.75
CA LEU A 158 2.97 1.40 -17.15
C LEU A 158 3.02 0.13 -18.01
N ASN A 159 3.66 -0.93 -17.52
CA ASN A 159 3.70 -2.22 -18.22
C ASN A 159 2.30 -2.86 -18.34
N LEU A 160 1.45 -2.69 -17.32
CA LEU A 160 0.08 -3.19 -17.35
C LEU A 160 -0.74 -2.51 -18.44
N VAL A 161 -0.65 -1.17 -18.53
CA VAL A 161 -1.37 -0.37 -19.53
C VAL A 161 -0.92 -0.71 -20.94
N SER A 162 0.40 -0.76 -21.19
CA SER A 162 0.95 -1.03 -22.52
C SER A 162 0.63 -2.43 -23.04
N LYS A 163 0.55 -3.44 -22.16
CA LYS A 163 0.24 -4.83 -22.56
C LYS A 163 -1.25 -5.05 -22.86
N ASN A 164 -2.12 -4.31 -22.22
CA ASN A 164 -3.57 -4.57 -22.33
C ASN A 164 -4.28 -3.65 -23.32
N HIS A 165 -3.60 -2.74 -24.03
CA HIS A 165 -4.19 -1.77 -24.95
C HIS A 165 -5.44 -1.04 -24.38
N ILE A 166 -5.38 -0.74 -23.05
CA ILE A 166 -6.55 -0.27 -22.27
C ILE A 166 -7.05 1.12 -22.72
N PHE A 167 -6.24 1.85 -23.48
CA PHE A 167 -6.53 3.21 -23.95
C PHE A 167 -6.39 3.39 -25.46
N ASN A 168 -6.54 2.33 -26.26
CA ASN A 168 -6.61 2.42 -27.72
C ASN A 168 -8.05 2.46 -28.20
#